data_844c1dce366ea1e991a302cfda2e2f75
#
_entry.id   844c1dce366ea1e991a302cfda2e2f75
#
_cell.length_a   1.000
_cell.length_b   1.000
_cell.length_c   1.000
_cell.angle_alpha   90.00
_cell.angle_beta   90.00
_cell.angle_gamma   90.00
#
_symmetry.space_group_name_H-M   'P 1'
#
loop_
_entity.id
_entity.type
_entity.pdbx_description
1 polymer ?
#
loop_
_entity_poly.entity_id
_entity_poly.type
_entity_poly.pdbx_seq_one_letter_code
_entity_poly.pdbx_strand_id
1 'polypeptide(L)'
;MAQRQLIAIVDDDALIRESLKDLLDSAGYASVVFSSAQRFLKSKRLDRFACLITDMRMPGTTGIELYQKLIAAGHAIPTILITAYPDDTVRARAVRAGIRCYLPKPVTSDALLGCIDEALEAR
;
A
#
# COMPACT_ATOMS: atom_id res chain seq x y z
N MET A 1 -26.52 0.37 2.10
CA MET A 1 -25.54 -0.51 2.74
C MET A 1 -24.13 -0.08 2.43
N ALA A 2 -23.32 0.08 3.44
CA ALA A 2 -21.93 0.45 3.23
C ALA A 2 -21.16 -0.71 2.61
N GLN A 3 -20.39 -0.44 1.58
CA GLN A 3 -19.48 -1.43 0.99
C GLN A 3 -18.19 -1.46 1.80
N ARG A 4 -17.57 -2.63 1.88
CA ARG A 4 -16.26 -2.76 2.50
C ARG A 4 -15.25 -1.97 1.68
N GLN A 5 -14.35 -1.27 2.37
CA GLN A 5 -13.27 -0.54 1.71
C GLN A 5 -12.30 -1.55 1.07
N LEU A 6 -11.95 -1.33 -0.18
CA LEU A 6 -11.07 -2.22 -0.91
C LEU A 6 -9.64 -1.71 -0.85
N ILE A 7 -8.74 -2.55 -0.37
CA ILE A 7 -7.33 -2.21 -0.17
C ILE A 7 -6.45 -3.10 -1.04
N ALA A 8 -5.52 -2.49 -1.77
CA ALA A 8 -4.56 -3.25 -2.58
C ALA A 8 -3.30 -3.52 -1.75
N ILE A 9 -2.77 -4.72 -1.87
CA ILE A 9 -1.51 -5.13 -1.24
C ILE A 9 -0.56 -5.53 -2.36
N VAL A 10 0.57 -4.86 -2.47
CA VAL A 10 1.59 -5.17 -3.49
C VAL A 10 2.90 -5.50 -2.78
N ASP A 11 3.33 -6.75 -2.88
CA ASP A 11 4.59 -7.23 -2.28
C ASP A 11 5.00 -8.48 -3.05
N ASP A 12 6.27 -8.64 -3.35
CA ASP A 12 6.76 -9.82 -4.06
C ASP A 12 6.92 -11.04 -3.14
N ASP A 13 6.83 -10.86 -1.83
CA ASP A 13 6.92 -11.94 -0.85
C ASP A 13 5.53 -12.49 -0.52
N ALA A 14 5.30 -13.76 -0.87
CA ALA A 14 4.01 -14.41 -0.66
C ALA A 14 3.60 -14.47 0.81
N LEU A 15 4.56 -14.68 1.71
CA LEU A 15 4.26 -14.75 3.15
C LEU A 15 3.80 -13.40 3.69
N ILE A 16 4.40 -12.32 3.21
CA ILE A 16 4.00 -10.97 3.61
C ILE A 16 2.59 -10.68 3.09
N ARG A 17 2.31 -11.02 1.82
CA ARG A 17 0.97 -10.82 1.24
C ARG A 17 -0.10 -11.54 2.05
N GLU A 18 0.16 -12.80 2.40
CA GLU A 18 -0.77 -13.63 3.18
C GLU A 18 -1.01 -13.04 4.55
N SER A 19 0.06 -12.66 5.23
CA SER A 19 0.00 -12.08 6.57
C SER A 19 -0.79 -10.77 6.59
N LEU A 20 -0.54 -9.89 5.63
CA LEU A 20 -1.25 -8.62 5.53
C LEU A 20 -2.72 -8.83 5.19
N LYS A 21 -3.01 -9.77 4.28
CA LYS A 21 -4.39 -10.06 3.93
C LYS A 21 -5.17 -10.59 5.13
N ASP A 22 -4.59 -11.49 5.91
CA ASP A 22 -5.24 -12.03 7.10
C ASP A 22 -5.52 -10.94 8.12
N LEU A 23 -4.57 -10.03 8.31
CA LEU A 23 -4.73 -8.91 9.22
C LEU A 23 -5.90 -8.01 8.79
N LEU A 24 -5.97 -7.68 7.50
CA LEU A 24 -7.03 -6.83 6.97
C LEU A 24 -8.39 -7.53 7.03
N ASP A 25 -8.44 -8.81 6.72
CA ASP A 25 -9.67 -9.60 6.83
C ASP A 25 -10.21 -9.57 8.26
N SER A 26 -9.32 -9.74 9.26
CA SER A 26 -9.71 -9.68 10.67
C SER A 26 -10.26 -8.33 11.07
N ALA A 27 -9.79 -7.26 10.43
CA ALA A 27 -10.23 -5.90 10.72
C ALA A 27 -11.47 -5.47 9.94
N GLY A 28 -12.00 -6.34 9.08
CA GLY A 28 -13.20 -6.05 8.31
C GLY A 28 -12.97 -5.39 6.96
N TYR A 29 -11.73 -5.30 6.50
CA TYR A 29 -11.41 -4.74 5.19
C TYR A 29 -11.37 -5.82 4.12
N ALA A 30 -11.82 -5.49 2.92
CA ALA A 30 -11.62 -6.33 1.75
C ALA A 30 -10.26 -5.97 1.13
N SER A 31 -9.51 -6.98 0.70
CA SER A 31 -8.20 -6.74 0.10
C SER A 31 -7.98 -7.61 -1.13
N VAL A 32 -7.15 -7.10 -2.05
CA VAL A 32 -6.68 -7.84 -3.22
C VAL A 32 -5.17 -7.77 -3.21
N VAL A 33 -4.52 -8.92 -3.35
CA VAL A 33 -3.06 -9.02 -3.31
C VAL A 33 -2.49 -9.10 -4.72
N PHE A 34 -1.34 -8.47 -4.91
CA PHE A 34 -0.60 -8.48 -6.18
C PHE A 34 0.85 -8.81 -5.91
N SER A 35 1.44 -9.66 -6.74
CA SER A 35 2.82 -10.09 -6.56
C SER A 35 3.83 -9.10 -7.16
N SER A 36 3.37 -8.11 -7.91
CA SER A 36 4.25 -7.12 -8.52
C SER A 36 3.49 -5.82 -8.80
N ALA A 37 4.25 -4.73 -8.93
CA ALA A 37 3.69 -3.45 -9.32
C ALA A 37 3.05 -3.52 -10.71
N GLN A 38 3.66 -4.27 -11.63
CA GLN A 38 3.15 -4.41 -12.99
C GLN A 38 1.78 -5.07 -13.00
N ARG A 39 1.58 -6.11 -12.19
CA ARG A 39 0.29 -6.77 -12.08
C ARG A 39 -0.77 -5.84 -11.51
N PHE A 40 -0.39 -5.06 -10.51
CA PHE A 40 -1.30 -4.09 -9.91
C PHE A 40 -1.71 -3.02 -10.94
N LEU A 41 -0.74 -2.45 -11.66
CA LEU A 41 -1.00 -1.40 -12.65
C LEU A 41 -1.87 -1.87 -13.80
N LYS A 42 -1.88 -3.17 -14.09
CA LYS A 42 -2.73 -3.76 -15.13
C LYS A 42 -4.15 -4.05 -14.64
N SER A 43 -4.42 -3.88 -13.36
CA SER A 43 -5.75 -4.12 -12.83
C SER A 43 -6.77 -3.17 -13.43
N LYS A 44 -7.94 -3.67 -13.77
CA LYS A 44 -9.03 -2.84 -14.28
C LYS A 44 -9.80 -2.15 -13.16
N ARG A 45 -9.39 -2.36 -11.90
CA ARG A 45 -10.09 -1.85 -10.73
C ARG A 45 -9.30 -0.78 -9.98
N LEU A 46 -8.34 -0.13 -10.64
CA LEU A 46 -7.49 0.88 -9.95
C LEU A 46 -8.32 1.98 -9.29
N ASP A 47 -9.40 2.41 -9.92
CA ASP A 47 -10.26 3.47 -9.38
C ASP A 47 -11.11 3.00 -8.19
N ARG A 48 -11.12 1.71 -7.88
CA ARG A 48 -11.93 1.15 -6.78
C ARG A 48 -11.14 1.00 -5.49
N PHE A 49 -9.83 1.11 -5.54
CA PHE A 49 -9.00 0.95 -4.35
C PHE A 49 -9.00 2.23 -3.52
N ALA A 50 -9.34 2.07 -2.24
CA ALA A 50 -9.36 3.18 -1.29
C ALA A 50 -7.98 3.44 -0.69
N CYS A 51 -7.10 2.43 -0.72
CA CYS A 51 -5.78 2.51 -0.13
C CYS A 51 -4.87 1.49 -0.78
N LEU A 52 -3.57 1.79 -0.85
CA LEU A 52 -2.54 0.90 -1.36
C LEU A 52 -1.51 0.66 -0.26
N ILE A 53 -1.19 -0.61 -0.01
CA ILE A 53 -0.06 -0.99 0.84
C ILE A 53 0.98 -1.60 -0.09
N THR A 54 2.17 -1.03 -0.16
CA THR A 54 3.20 -1.54 -1.05
C THR A 54 4.56 -1.64 -0.36
N ASP A 55 5.30 -2.70 -0.72
CA ASP A 55 6.70 -2.82 -0.35
C ASP A 55 7.53 -1.75 -1.07
N MET A 56 8.57 -1.25 -0.42
CA MET A 56 9.47 -0.29 -1.03
C MET A 56 10.33 -0.94 -2.11
N ARG A 57 10.84 -2.15 -1.85
CA ARG A 57 11.77 -2.82 -2.77
C ARG A 57 11.11 -3.98 -3.47
N MET A 58 10.95 -3.86 -4.77
CA MET A 58 10.39 -4.91 -5.61
C MET A 58 11.19 -5.01 -6.90
N PRO A 59 11.24 -6.21 -7.52
CA PRO A 59 11.92 -6.34 -8.82
C PRO A 59 11.33 -5.35 -9.84
N GLY A 60 12.20 -4.59 -10.47
CA GLY A 60 11.82 -3.69 -11.56
C GLY A 60 11.29 -2.32 -11.16
N THR A 61 10.84 -2.13 -9.92
CA THR A 61 10.35 -0.82 -9.49
C THR A 61 10.33 -0.72 -7.97
N THR A 62 10.33 0.50 -7.46
CA THR A 62 10.18 0.75 -6.02
C THR A 62 8.73 1.14 -5.72
N GLY A 63 8.37 1.09 -4.42
CA GLY A 63 7.05 1.55 -3.99
C GLY A 63 6.82 3.02 -4.27
N ILE A 64 7.86 3.84 -4.16
CA ILE A 64 7.76 5.28 -4.48
C ILE A 64 7.48 5.46 -5.97
N GLU A 65 8.21 4.73 -6.82
CA GLU A 65 7.98 4.80 -8.27
C GLU A 65 6.58 4.35 -8.65
N LEU A 66 6.08 3.29 -8.00
CA LEU A 66 4.71 2.83 -8.21
C LEU A 66 3.71 3.93 -7.89
N TYR A 67 3.88 4.56 -6.73
CA TYR A 67 3.00 5.66 -6.31
C TYR A 67 3.04 6.81 -7.33
N GLN A 68 4.23 7.19 -7.78
CA GLN A 68 4.39 8.28 -8.75
C GLN A 68 3.70 7.95 -10.08
N LYS A 69 3.76 6.70 -10.52
CA LYS A 69 3.07 6.26 -11.74
C LYS A 69 1.56 6.36 -11.59
N LEU A 70 1.03 6.00 -10.40
CA LEU A 70 -0.41 6.12 -10.14
C LEU A 70 -0.86 7.55 -10.19
N ILE A 71 -0.13 8.46 -9.56
CA ILE A 71 -0.47 9.89 -9.57
C ILE A 71 -0.43 10.43 -11.00
N ALA A 72 0.60 10.08 -11.77
CA ALA A 72 0.73 10.52 -13.16
C ALA A 72 -0.41 10.01 -14.04
N ALA A 73 -0.99 8.86 -13.70
CA ALA A 73 -2.11 8.27 -14.44
C ALA A 73 -3.48 8.76 -13.95
N GLY A 74 -3.51 9.67 -12.97
CA GLY A 74 -4.75 10.22 -12.44
C GLY A 74 -5.38 9.42 -11.32
N HIS A 75 -4.65 8.45 -10.75
CA HIS A 75 -5.14 7.63 -9.65
C HIS A 75 -4.50 8.06 -8.33
N ALA A 76 -5.13 8.99 -7.63
CA ALA A 76 -4.63 9.51 -6.34
C ALA A 76 -5.03 8.57 -5.19
N ILE A 77 -4.42 7.39 -5.14
CA ILE A 77 -4.71 6.38 -4.13
C ILE A 77 -3.80 6.61 -2.92
N PRO A 78 -4.37 6.84 -1.72
CA PRO A 78 -3.55 6.96 -0.51
C PRO A 78 -2.67 5.73 -0.33
N THR A 79 -1.38 5.92 -0.11
CA THR A 79 -0.40 4.85 -0.14
C THR A 79 0.36 4.75 1.18
N ILE A 80 0.50 3.52 1.66
CA ILE A 80 1.31 3.15 2.82
C ILE A 80 2.49 2.35 2.30
N LEU A 81 3.70 2.81 2.61
CA LEU A 81 4.93 2.16 2.18
C LEU A 81 5.47 1.32 3.33
N ILE A 82 5.81 0.05 3.05
CA ILE A 82 6.42 -0.82 4.05
C ILE A 82 7.81 -1.24 3.57
N THR A 83 8.75 -1.43 4.50
CA THR A 83 10.12 -1.77 4.14
C THR A 83 10.82 -2.57 5.21
N ALA A 84 11.64 -3.55 4.77
CA ALA A 84 12.52 -4.30 5.66
C ALA A 84 13.79 -3.49 6.02
N TYR A 85 14.05 -2.42 5.28
CA TYR A 85 15.27 -1.61 5.42
C TYR A 85 14.92 -0.14 5.58
N PRO A 86 14.44 0.27 6.77
CA PRO A 86 14.08 1.68 7.01
C PRO A 86 15.29 2.60 6.82
N ASP A 87 15.06 3.73 6.16
CA ASP A 87 16.10 4.68 5.80
C ASP A 87 15.49 6.09 5.82
N ASP A 88 16.09 6.99 6.57
CA ASP A 88 15.56 8.34 6.74
C ASP A 88 15.52 9.14 5.42
N THR A 89 16.50 8.93 4.55
CA THR A 89 16.53 9.58 3.25
C THR A 89 15.36 9.12 2.37
N VAL A 90 15.11 7.81 2.39
CA VAL A 90 13.99 7.23 1.64
C VAL A 90 12.65 7.70 2.23
N ARG A 91 12.55 7.74 3.56
CA ARG A 91 11.35 8.25 4.24
C ARG A 91 11.07 9.70 3.79
N ALA A 92 12.08 10.54 3.77
CA ALA A 92 11.92 11.93 3.36
C ALA A 92 11.46 12.04 1.90
N ARG A 93 11.99 11.19 1.02
CA ARG A 93 11.55 11.13 -0.38
C ARG A 93 10.10 10.69 -0.50
N ALA A 94 9.69 9.70 0.28
CA ALA A 94 8.32 9.20 0.28
C ALA A 94 7.34 10.29 0.72
N VAL A 95 7.67 10.99 1.81
CA VAL A 95 6.83 12.08 2.32
C VAL A 95 6.71 13.20 1.29
N ARG A 96 7.82 13.57 0.67
CA ARG A 96 7.80 14.63 -0.37
C ARG A 96 6.99 14.22 -1.60
N ALA A 97 6.95 12.93 -1.90
CA ALA A 97 6.16 12.42 -3.02
C ALA A 97 4.65 12.41 -2.71
N GLY A 98 4.29 12.48 -1.43
CA GLY A 98 2.90 12.47 -1.00
C GLY A 98 2.44 11.18 -0.35
N ILE A 99 3.36 10.26 -0.05
CA ILE A 99 3.04 8.98 0.60
C ILE A 99 2.73 9.25 2.07
N ARG A 100 1.63 8.69 2.56
CA ARG A 100 1.08 8.98 3.88
C ARG A 100 1.84 8.36 5.03
N CYS A 101 2.20 7.08 4.89
CA CYS A 101 2.85 6.34 5.96
C CYS A 101 4.02 5.55 5.43
N TYR A 102 5.04 5.43 6.26
CA TYR A 102 6.25 4.66 5.97
C TYR A 102 6.52 3.80 7.19
N LEU A 103 6.33 2.48 7.06
CA LEU A 103 6.40 1.55 8.18
C LEU A 103 7.51 0.52 8.00
N PRO A 104 8.26 0.22 9.07
CA PRO A 104 9.26 -0.86 9.02
C PRO A 104 8.59 -2.23 9.12
N LYS A 105 9.19 -3.23 8.53
CA LYS A 105 8.82 -4.65 8.73
C LYS A 105 9.56 -5.17 9.97
N PRO A 106 8.96 -6.04 10.75
CA PRO A 106 7.60 -6.56 10.65
C PRO A 106 6.58 -5.49 11.02
N VAL A 107 5.49 -5.44 10.26
CA VAL A 107 4.46 -4.43 10.46
C VAL A 107 3.54 -4.88 11.60
N THR A 108 3.33 -4.01 12.58
CA THR A 108 2.38 -4.30 13.66
C THR A 108 0.96 -3.97 13.19
N SER A 109 -0.02 -4.71 13.73
CA SER A 109 -1.42 -4.47 13.38
C SER A 109 -1.87 -3.06 13.76
N ASP A 110 -1.47 -2.58 14.94
CA ASP A 110 -1.87 -1.25 15.41
C ASP A 110 -1.34 -0.15 14.51
N ALA A 111 -0.05 -0.23 14.12
CA ALA A 111 0.56 0.77 13.25
C ALA A 111 -0.09 0.77 11.87
N LEU A 112 -0.31 -0.40 11.30
CA LEU A 112 -0.90 -0.51 9.96
C LEU A 112 -2.35 -0.03 9.96
N LEU A 113 -3.17 -0.48 10.91
CA LEU A 113 -4.56 -0.08 10.99
C LEU A 113 -4.72 1.42 11.23
N GLY A 114 -3.83 2.00 12.04
CA GLY A 114 -3.81 3.46 12.25
C GLY A 114 -3.53 4.20 10.95
N CYS A 115 -2.57 3.73 10.16
CA CYS A 115 -2.26 4.34 8.86
C CYS A 115 -3.42 4.19 7.87
N ILE A 116 -4.08 3.05 7.87
CA ILE A 116 -5.24 2.83 7.00
C ILE A 116 -6.38 3.79 7.37
N ASP A 117 -6.66 3.92 8.67
CA ASP A 117 -7.71 4.84 9.13
C ASP A 117 -7.42 6.27 8.67
N GLU A 118 -6.17 6.73 8.83
CA GLU A 118 -5.77 8.07 8.37
C GLU A 118 -5.91 8.21 6.86
N ALA A 119 -5.51 7.18 6.10
CA ALA A 119 -5.60 7.21 4.65
C ALA A 119 -7.06 7.30 4.17
N LEU A 120 -7.96 6.56 4.81
CA LEU A 120 -9.36 6.56 4.43
C LEU A 120 -10.06 7.87 4.80
N GLU A 121 -9.68 8.49 5.91
CA GLU A 121 -10.23 9.77 6.33
C GLU A 121 -9.79 10.92 5.43
N ALA A 122 -8.63 10.82 4.82
CA ALA A 122 -8.06 11.87 3.98
C ALA A 122 -8.66 11.94 2.58
N ARG A 123 -9.55 11.02 2.23
CA ARG A 123 -10.14 10.96 0.89
C ARG A 123 -11.27 11.96 0.72
#